data_7bb63caad74ab3ce640cc7d858a7fc51
#
_entry.id   7bb63caad74ab3ce640cc7d858a7fc51
#
_cell.length_a   1.000
_cell.length_b   1.000
_cell.length_c   1.000
_cell.angle_alpha   90.00
_cell.angle_beta   90.00
_cell.angle_gamma   90.00
#
_symmetry.space_group_name_H-M   'P 1'
#
loop_
_entity.id
_entity.type
_entity.pdbx_description
1 polymer ?
#
loop_
_entity_poly.entity_id
_entity_poly.type
_entity_poly.pdbx_seq_one_letter_code
_entity_poly.pdbx_strand_id
1 'polypeptide(L)'
;MNSRIDLFGDTDGIMNKMVSTSRDYWYENINWKALPWFLKNKSISGSYSTFLALQIKKVTGILKFKSISVGDSCMFILDGNRIRDSFPIKFPGEFGSNPKLIWSGQGSPVKKSLKVPEPELLEFSGNLEKDQTVILATDAAAKWIMEDTEDAMNLFLNDFESLDSKVPKLINEGKIKNDDFTVSLLEFTD
;
A
#
# COMPACT_ATOMS: atom_id res chain seq x y z
N MET A 1 -1.64 16.35 -19.00
CA MET A 1 -2.86 15.58 -19.24
C MET A 1 -3.15 14.77 -17.96
N ASN A 2 -4.04 15.28 -17.08
CA ASN A 2 -4.44 14.55 -15.87
C ASN A 2 -5.45 13.46 -16.25
N SER A 3 -4.98 12.30 -16.71
CA SER A 3 -5.87 11.14 -16.82
C SER A 3 -6.17 10.62 -15.40
N ARG A 4 -7.38 10.90 -14.91
CA ARG A 4 -7.85 10.27 -13.67
C ARG A 4 -7.82 8.75 -13.87
N ILE A 5 -7.13 8.07 -12.99
CA ILE A 5 -7.16 6.60 -12.92
C ILE A 5 -8.55 6.18 -12.48
N ASP A 6 -9.18 5.29 -13.23
CA ASP A 6 -10.50 4.73 -12.89
C ASP A 6 -10.37 3.24 -12.59
N LEU A 7 -10.26 2.90 -11.30
CA LEU A 7 -10.13 1.51 -10.85
C LEU A 7 -11.38 0.65 -11.12
N PHE A 8 -12.54 1.26 -11.42
CA PHE A 8 -13.76 0.53 -11.79
C PHE A 8 -13.76 0.06 -13.25
N GLY A 9 -12.75 0.44 -14.04
CA GLY A 9 -12.54 -0.02 -15.41
C GLY A 9 -11.60 -1.23 -15.48
N ASP A 10 -10.80 -1.29 -16.55
CA ASP A 10 -9.76 -2.31 -16.76
C ASP A 10 -8.58 -2.08 -15.82
N THR A 11 -8.60 -2.77 -14.68
CA THR A 11 -7.60 -2.61 -13.63
C THR A 11 -6.23 -3.13 -14.06
N ASP A 12 -6.18 -4.26 -14.76
CA ASP A 12 -4.93 -4.87 -15.22
C ASP A 12 -4.22 -3.98 -16.24
N GLY A 13 -4.96 -3.47 -17.22
CA GLY A 13 -4.41 -2.54 -18.20
C GLY A 13 -3.91 -1.24 -17.58
N ILE A 14 -4.64 -0.70 -16.61
CA ILE A 14 -4.24 0.49 -15.85
C ILE A 14 -2.97 0.21 -15.06
N MET A 15 -2.92 -0.90 -14.32
CA MET A 15 -1.78 -1.27 -13.48
C MET A 15 -0.52 -1.50 -14.31
N ASN A 16 -0.61 -2.26 -15.39
CA ASN A 16 0.50 -2.51 -16.29
C ASN A 16 1.05 -1.21 -16.88
N LYS A 17 0.17 -0.29 -17.29
CA LYS A 17 0.56 1.02 -17.79
C LYS A 17 1.23 1.88 -16.72
N MET A 18 0.68 1.91 -15.50
CA MET A 18 1.27 2.64 -14.37
C MET A 18 2.67 2.12 -14.04
N VAL A 19 2.82 0.80 -13.90
CA VAL A 19 4.12 0.18 -13.58
C VAL A 19 5.14 0.44 -14.67
N SER A 20 4.76 0.27 -15.94
CA SER A 20 5.63 0.56 -17.08
C SER A 20 6.07 2.04 -17.09
N THR A 21 5.12 2.97 -17.03
CA THR A 21 5.41 4.42 -17.04
C THR A 21 6.27 4.83 -15.83
N SER A 22 6.02 4.26 -14.65
CA SER A 22 6.81 4.57 -13.46
C SER A 22 8.23 4.03 -13.54
N ARG A 23 8.44 2.86 -14.16
CA ARG A 23 9.77 2.31 -14.43
C ARG A 23 10.56 3.19 -15.39
N ASP A 24 9.93 3.61 -16.48
CA ASP A 24 10.57 4.50 -17.46
C ASP A 24 10.94 5.83 -16.81
N TYR A 25 10.01 6.44 -16.08
CA TYR A 25 10.24 7.68 -15.34
C TYR A 25 11.38 7.55 -14.32
N TRP A 26 11.40 6.46 -13.54
CA TRP A 26 12.47 6.17 -12.59
C TRP A 26 13.83 6.14 -13.30
N TYR A 27 13.90 5.39 -14.39
CA TYR A 27 15.15 5.19 -15.13
C TYR A 27 15.67 6.47 -15.80
N GLU A 28 14.80 7.26 -16.37
CA GLU A 28 15.11 8.53 -17.03
C GLU A 28 15.57 9.61 -16.03
N ASN A 29 15.08 9.58 -14.80
CA ASN A 29 15.40 10.59 -13.80
C ASN A 29 16.63 10.24 -12.93
N ILE A 30 17.26 9.10 -13.13
CA ILE A 30 18.53 8.79 -12.48
C ILE A 30 19.67 9.53 -13.17
N ASN A 31 20.45 10.30 -12.41
CA ASN A 31 21.67 10.90 -12.93
C ASN A 31 22.81 9.88 -13.02
N TRP A 32 22.75 9.03 -14.04
CA TRP A 32 23.70 7.94 -14.27
C TRP A 32 25.17 8.36 -14.29
N LYS A 33 25.47 9.62 -14.74
CA LYS A 33 26.83 10.14 -14.83
C LYS A 33 27.40 10.46 -13.47
N ALA A 34 26.58 10.92 -12.54
CA ALA A 34 26.99 11.31 -11.18
C ALA A 34 27.10 10.11 -10.24
N LEU A 35 26.50 8.96 -10.59
CA LEU A 35 26.52 7.79 -9.70
C LEU A 35 27.88 7.08 -9.71
N PRO A 36 28.44 6.78 -8.51
CA PRO A 36 29.56 5.85 -8.38
C PRO A 36 29.22 4.48 -9.00
N TRP A 37 30.24 3.76 -9.49
CA TRP A 37 30.04 2.49 -10.20
C TRP A 37 29.24 1.46 -9.41
N PHE A 38 29.42 1.36 -8.09
CA PHE A 38 28.70 0.41 -7.23
C PHE A 38 27.21 0.77 -7.05
N LEU A 39 26.88 2.07 -7.04
CA LEU A 39 25.50 2.52 -7.04
C LEU A 39 24.82 2.35 -8.40
N LYS A 40 25.57 2.47 -9.51
CA LYS A 40 25.05 2.17 -10.85
C LYS A 40 24.52 0.74 -10.92
N ASN A 41 25.30 -0.23 -10.44
CA ASN A 41 24.89 -1.64 -10.43
C ASN A 41 23.63 -1.84 -9.58
N LYS A 42 23.57 -1.22 -8.40
CA LYS A 42 22.40 -1.29 -7.52
C LYS A 42 21.17 -0.65 -8.18
N SER A 43 21.32 0.51 -8.81
CA SER A 43 20.21 1.20 -9.49
C SER A 43 19.71 0.43 -10.71
N ILE A 44 20.59 -0.24 -11.47
CA ILE A 44 20.20 -1.12 -12.57
C ILE A 44 19.39 -2.32 -12.06
N SER A 45 19.72 -2.85 -10.88
CA SER A 45 18.99 -3.95 -10.26
C SER A 45 17.58 -3.54 -9.84
N GLY A 46 17.29 -2.24 -9.78
CA GLY A 46 15.99 -1.72 -9.42
C GLY A 46 15.73 -1.77 -7.91
N SER A 47 14.53 -1.37 -7.55
CA SER A 47 14.00 -1.35 -6.20
C SER A 47 12.66 -2.07 -6.17
N TYR A 48 12.19 -2.42 -4.99
CA TYR A 48 10.91 -3.07 -4.77
C TYR A 48 10.00 -2.16 -3.96
N SER A 49 8.70 -2.20 -4.25
CA SER A 49 7.70 -1.41 -3.54
C SER A 49 6.38 -2.18 -3.42
N THR A 50 5.69 -1.98 -2.32
CA THR A 50 4.26 -2.30 -2.19
C THR A 50 3.43 -1.24 -2.92
N PHE A 51 2.19 -1.56 -3.20
CA PHE A 51 1.23 -0.63 -3.75
C PHE A 51 -0.16 -0.94 -3.21
N LEU A 52 -0.84 0.07 -2.72
CA LEU A 52 -2.23 0.01 -2.31
C LEU A 52 -2.95 1.24 -2.84
N ALA A 53 -4.05 1.02 -3.53
CA ALA A 53 -4.91 2.10 -3.99
C ALA A 53 -6.37 1.82 -3.68
N LEU A 54 -7.11 2.88 -3.35
CA LEU A 54 -8.53 2.85 -3.08
C LEU A 54 -9.21 3.92 -3.92
N GLN A 55 -10.29 3.54 -4.58
CA GLN A 55 -11.21 4.47 -5.22
C GLN A 55 -12.61 4.28 -4.66
N ILE A 56 -13.24 5.40 -4.29
CA ILE A 56 -14.61 5.43 -3.79
C ILE A 56 -15.44 6.28 -4.75
N LYS A 57 -16.64 5.79 -5.09
CA LYS A 57 -17.61 6.49 -5.92
C LYS A 57 -18.99 6.44 -5.26
N LYS A 58 -19.71 7.56 -5.26
CA LYS A 58 -21.13 7.59 -4.88
C LYS A 58 -21.98 7.31 -6.13
N VAL A 59 -22.71 6.19 -6.13
CA VAL A 59 -23.57 5.76 -7.23
C VAL A 59 -24.98 5.56 -6.67
N THR A 60 -25.94 6.33 -7.13
CA THR A 60 -27.35 6.25 -6.66
C THR A 60 -27.49 6.29 -5.14
N GLY A 61 -26.66 7.13 -4.46
CA GLY A 61 -26.67 7.25 -3.00
C GLY A 61 -25.83 6.23 -2.23
N ILE A 62 -25.35 5.19 -2.90
CA ILE A 62 -24.53 4.13 -2.30
C ILE A 62 -23.05 4.47 -2.52
N LEU A 63 -22.24 4.38 -1.48
CA LEU A 63 -20.78 4.47 -1.59
C LEU A 63 -20.21 3.12 -2.04
N LYS A 64 -19.76 3.06 -3.27
CA LYS A 64 -19.06 1.88 -3.82
C LYS A 64 -17.56 2.10 -3.73
N PHE A 65 -16.82 1.07 -3.38
CA PHE A 65 -15.37 1.11 -3.39
C PHE A 65 -14.76 0.02 -4.26
N LYS A 66 -13.58 0.30 -4.78
CA LYS A 66 -12.66 -0.69 -5.34
C LYS A 66 -11.26 -0.38 -4.84
N SER A 67 -10.60 -1.38 -4.29
CA SER A 67 -9.23 -1.36 -3.84
C SER A 67 -8.39 -2.35 -4.64
N ILE A 68 -7.16 -1.97 -4.93
CA ILE A 68 -6.17 -2.83 -5.56
C ILE A 68 -4.89 -2.80 -4.73
N SER A 69 -4.23 -3.95 -4.63
CA SER A 69 -2.98 -4.09 -3.86
C SER A 69 -1.96 -4.96 -4.56
N VAL A 70 -0.69 -4.59 -4.38
CA VAL A 70 0.48 -5.44 -4.61
C VAL A 70 1.33 -5.38 -3.36
N GLY A 71 1.60 -6.53 -2.73
CA GLY A 71 2.34 -6.62 -1.48
C GLY A 71 1.44 -6.70 -0.27
N ASP A 72 1.91 -6.16 0.85
CA ASP A 72 1.35 -6.33 2.19
C ASP A 72 0.90 -5.03 2.88
N SER A 73 0.87 -3.91 2.17
CA SER A 73 0.12 -2.73 2.62
C SER A 73 -1.37 -3.04 2.63
N CYS A 74 -2.07 -2.68 3.69
CA CYS A 74 -3.44 -3.14 3.96
C CYS A 74 -4.46 -2.01 4.00
N MET A 75 -5.69 -2.37 3.60
CA MET A 75 -6.90 -1.60 3.83
C MET A 75 -7.75 -2.32 4.87
N PHE A 76 -8.32 -1.56 5.79
CA PHE A 76 -9.31 -2.03 6.75
C PHE A 76 -10.61 -1.26 6.58
N ILE A 77 -11.74 -1.95 6.75
CA ILE A 77 -13.05 -1.34 6.89
C ILE A 77 -13.50 -1.61 8.32
N LEU A 78 -13.87 -0.55 9.02
CA LEU A 78 -14.28 -0.60 10.41
C LEU A 78 -15.77 -0.32 10.56
N ASP A 79 -16.40 -1.08 11.45
CA ASP A 79 -17.70 -0.76 12.06
C ASP A 79 -17.43 -0.29 13.50
N GLY A 80 -17.44 1.03 13.72
CA GLY A 80 -16.95 1.61 14.97
C GLY A 80 -15.49 1.20 15.24
N ASN A 81 -15.22 0.58 16.38
CA ASN A 81 -13.87 0.13 16.77
C ASN A 81 -13.54 -1.31 16.33
N ARG A 82 -14.36 -1.94 15.49
CA ARG A 82 -14.16 -3.33 15.07
C ARG A 82 -13.76 -3.41 13.61
N ILE A 83 -12.77 -4.24 13.32
CA ILE A 83 -12.43 -4.58 11.95
C ILE A 83 -13.55 -5.45 11.38
N ARG A 84 -14.26 -4.93 10.38
CA ARG A 84 -15.25 -5.68 9.59
C ARG A 84 -14.56 -6.46 8.48
N ASP A 85 -13.68 -5.79 7.73
CA ASP A 85 -12.94 -6.36 6.62
C ASP A 85 -11.48 -5.87 6.63
N SER A 86 -10.58 -6.71 6.13
CA SER A 86 -9.19 -6.37 5.84
C SER A 86 -8.80 -6.89 4.45
N PHE A 87 -7.85 -6.19 3.78
CA PHE A 87 -7.39 -6.53 2.44
C PHE A 87 -5.97 -5.97 2.23
N PRO A 88 -5.04 -6.69 1.60
CA PRO A 88 -5.15 -8.05 1.09
C PRO A 88 -4.95 -9.12 2.18
N ILE A 89 -4.31 -8.77 3.29
CA ILE A 89 -3.98 -9.65 4.42
C ILE A 89 -5.22 -9.80 5.32
N LYS A 90 -5.49 -11.00 5.78
CA LYS A 90 -6.64 -11.31 6.65
C LYS A 90 -6.24 -11.57 8.09
N PHE A 91 -5.04 -12.06 8.33
CA PHE A 91 -4.56 -12.47 9.66
C PHE A 91 -3.12 -12.02 9.87
N PRO A 92 -2.70 -11.69 11.12
CA PRO A 92 -1.33 -11.25 11.41
C PRO A 92 -0.24 -12.23 10.95
N GLY A 93 -0.52 -13.53 10.95
CA GLY A 93 0.42 -14.57 10.53
C GLY A 93 0.72 -14.61 9.03
N GLU A 94 -0.05 -13.89 8.20
CA GLU A 94 0.18 -13.78 6.76
C GLU A 94 1.23 -12.73 6.40
N PHE A 95 1.61 -11.83 7.33
CA PHE A 95 2.72 -10.91 7.12
C PHE A 95 4.03 -11.69 7.05
N GLY A 96 4.54 -11.85 5.86
CA GLY A 96 5.76 -12.59 5.59
C GLY A 96 6.97 -11.69 5.44
N SER A 97 8.16 -12.31 5.44
CA SER A 97 9.42 -11.61 5.16
C SER A 97 9.68 -11.41 3.65
N ASN A 98 8.80 -11.88 2.78
CA ASN A 98 9.02 -11.88 1.33
C ASN A 98 7.71 -11.67 0.54
N PRO A 99 7.03 -10.51 0.69
CA PRO A 99 5.83 -10.22 -0.08
C PRO A 99 6.14 -10.11 -1.58
N LYS A 100 5.14 -10.38 -2.43
CA LYS A 100 5.25 -10.10 -3.86
C LYS A 100 5.18 -8.58 -4.06
N LEU A 101 6.17 -8.01 -4.72
CA LEU A 101 6.36 -6.56 -4.81
C LEU A 101 6.42 -6.11 -6.27
N ILE A 102 6.10 -4.83 -6.49
CA ILE A 102 6.40 -4.17 -7.76
C ILE A 102 7.90 -3.95 -7.85
N TRP A 103 8.49 -4.41 -8.93
CA TRP A 103 9.92 -4.22 -9.20
C TRP A 103 10.14 -3.09 -10.22
N SER A 104 11.01 -2.14 -9.91
CA SER A 104 11.30 -0.99 -10.77
C SER A 104 12.42 -1.23 -11.81
N GLY A 105 13.15 -2.35 -11.74
CA GLY A 105 14.23 -2.63 -12.66
C GLY A 105 13.74 -2.92 -14.08
N GLN A 106 14.54 -2.54 -15.09
CA GLN A 106 14.24 -2.78 -16.51
C GLN A 106 14.85 -4.07 -17.05
N GLY A 107 15.41 -4.91 -16.18
CA GLY A 107 16.21 -6.07 -16.57
C GLY A 107 17.67 -5.70 -16.83
N SER A 108 18.59 -6.63 -16.56
CA SER A 108 20.00 -6.41 -16.86
C SER A 108 20.20 -6.46 -18.39
N PRO A 109 20.86 -5.46 -18.99
CA PRO A 109 21.24 -5.53 -20.39
C PRO A 109 22.12 -6.77 -20.72
N VAL A 110 22.70 -7.39 -19.69
CA VAL A 110 23.52 -8.62 -19.79
C VAL A 110 22.67 -9.90 -19.70
N LYS A 111 21.44 -9.84 -19.14
CA LYS A 111 20.53 -10.98 -19.03
C LYS A 111 19.17 -10.68 -19.66
N LYS A 112 19.12 -10.60 -20.98
CA LYS A 112 17.87 -10.49 -21.78
C LYS A 112 16.84 -11.62 -21.51
N SER A 113 17.16 -12.61 -20.70
CA SER A 113 16.32 -13.79 -20.44
C SER A 113 15.55 -13.75 -19.11
N LEU A 114 15.75 -12.75 -18.25
CA LEU A 114 14.95 -12.64 -17.05
C LEU A 114 13.62 -11.95 -17.42
N LYS A 115 12.55 -12.74 -17.51
CA LYS A 115 11.18 -12.20 -17.51
C LYS A 115 11.05 -11.31 -16.27
N VAL A 116 10.71 -10.04 -16.48
CA VAL A 116 10.31 -9.15 -15.39
C VAL A 116 9.11 -9.82 -14.71
N PRO A 117 9.17 -10.13 -13.41
CA PRO A 117 8.01 -10.69 -12.73
C PRO A 117 6.86 -9.68 -12.84
N GLU A 118 5.73 -10.13 -13.39
CA GLU A 118 4.52 -9.33 -13.31
C GLU A 118 4.06 -9.28 -11.85
N PRO A 119 3.71 -8.09 -11.33
CA PRO A 119 3.18 -8.00 -9.99
C PRO A 119 1.86 -8.77 -9.91
N GLU A 120 1.66 -9.54 -8.86
CA GLU A 120 0.36 -10.15 -8.58
C GLU A 120 -0.56 -9.06 -8.03
N LEU A 121 -1.50 -8.65 -8.88
CA LEU A 121 -2.51 -7.68 -8.52
C LEU A 121 -3.66 -8.37 -7.81
N LEU A 122 -3.96 -7.93 -6.59
CA LEU A 122 -5.12 -8.36 -5.83
C LEU A 122 -6.17 -7.26 -5.87
N GLU A 123 -7.44 -7.66 -5.95
CA GLU A 123 -8.57 -6.74 -6.02
C GLU A 123 -9.59 -7.04 -4.92
N PHE A 124 -10.19 -5.97 -4.39
CA PHE A 124 -11.29 -6.04 -3.44
C PHE A 124 -12.28 -4.92 -3.71
N SER A 125 -13.56 -5.23 -3.75
CA SER A 125 -14.60 -4.25 -4.02
C SER A 125 -15.88 -4.54 -3.23
N GLY A 126 -16.67 -3.50 -3.00
CA GLY A 126 -17.93 -3.62 -2.28
C GLY A 126 -18.61 -2.28 -2.09
N ASN A 127 -19.47 -2.24 -1.09
CA ASN A 127 -20.17 -1.03 -0.66
C ASN A 127 -19.69 -0.62 0.73
N LEU A 128 -19.64 0.69 0.97
CA LEU A 128 -19.39 1.27 2.28
C LEU A 128 -20.69 1.89 2.81
N GLU A 129 -20.92 1.74 4.10
CA GLU A 129 -21.94 2.45 4.84
C GLU A 129 -21.38 3.78 5.36
N LYS A 130 -22.23 4.74 5.65
CA LYS A 130 -21.78 6.11 6.01
C LYS A 130 -21.05 6.17 7.34
N ASP A 131 -21.38 5.26 8.26
CA ASP A 131 -20.80 5.17 9.61
C ASP A 131 -19.52 4.32 9.65
N GLN A 132 -19.11 3.78 8.51
CA GLN A 132 -17.88 3.02 8.40
C GLN A 132 -16.68 3.93 8.19
N THR A 133 -15.56 3.55 8.80
CA THR A 133 -14.27 4.17 8.61
C THR A 133 -13.37 3.26 7.79
N VAL A 134 -12.57 3.85 6.90
CA VAL A 134 -11.56 3.10 6.15
C VAL A 134 -10.16 3.53 6.60
N ILE A 135 -9.31 2.55 6.89
CA ILE A 135 -7.89 2.77 7.19
C ILE A 135 -7.05 2.17 6.06
N LEU A 136 -6.07 2.93 5.57
CA LEU A 136 -4.97 2.44 4.74
C LEU A 136 -3.69 2.47 5.57
N ALA A 137 -2.93 1.36 5.57
CA ALA A 137 -1.78 1.20 6.45
C ALA A 137 -0.63 0.46 5.77
N THR A 138 0.61 0.84 6.07
CA THR A 138 1.81 0.07 5.75
C THR A 138 1.87 -1.22 6.58
N ASP A 139 2.72 -2.17 6.21
CA ASP A 139 2.81 -3.51 6.83
C ASP A 139 3.00 -3.47 8.35
N ALA A 140 3.91 -2.62 8.86
CA ALA A 140 4.15 -2.49 10.30
C ALA A 140 2.90 -1.99 11.05
N ALA A 141 2.22 -0.98 10.49
CA ALA A 141 0.99 -0.45 11.05
C ALA A 141 -0.16 -1.47 10.95
N ALA A 142 -0.30 -2.11 9.79
CA ALA A 142 -1.35 -3.08 9.53
C ALA A 142 -1.23 -4.32 10.43
N LYS A 143 -0.01 -4.81 10.63
CA LYS A 143 0.23 -5.92 11.55
C LYS A 143 -0.16 -5.57 12.98
N TRP A 144 0.24 -4.40 13.48
CA TRP A 144 -0.14 -3.93 14.81
C TRP A 144 -1.66 -3.76 14.95
N ILE A 145 -2.34 -3.19 13.94
CA ILE A 145 -3.81 -3.09 13.91
C ILE A 145 -4.47 -4.47 14.13
N MET A 146 -3.92 -5.51 13.52
CA MET A 146 -4.48 -6.86 13.64
C MET A 146 -4.11 -7.57 14.95
N GLU A 147 -2.93 -7.29 15.51
CA GLU A 147 -2.43 -7.91 16.74
C GLU A 147 -3.01 -7.26 18.01
N ASP A 148 -3.22 -5.94 17.97
CA ASP A 148 -3.71 -5.15 19.11
C ASP A 148 -4.74 -4.10 18.61
N THR A 149 -5.88 -4.62 18.12
CA THR A 149 -6.94 -3.81 17.51
C THR A 149 -7.46 -2.74 18.45
N GLU A 150 -7.61 -3.03 19.75
CA GLU A 150 -8.17 -2.10 20.73
C GLU A 150 -7.25 -0.88 20.92
N ASP A 151 -5.97 -1.11 21.19
CA ASP A 151 -4.98 -0.03 21.36
C ASP A 151 -4.83 0.78 20.06
N ALA A 152 -4.79 0.09 18.91
CA ALA A 152 -4.69 0.74 17.60
C ALA A 152 -5.91 1.64 17.31
N MET A 153 -7.12 1.15 17.52
CA MET A 153 -8.34 1.93 17.28
C MET A 153 -8.46 3.09 18.27
N ASN A 154 -8.11 2.91 19.54
CA ASN A 154 -8.05 4.01 20.49
C ASN A 154 -7.11 5.12 20.05
N LEU A 155 -5.96 4.78 19.49
CA LEU A 155 -5.01 5.76 18.98
C LEU A 155 -5.53 6.45 17.72
N PHE A 156 -6.04 5.68 16.75
CA PHE A 156 -6.42 6.23 15.45
C PHE A 156 -7.73 7.02 15.47
N LEU A 157 -8.72 6.60 16.24
CA LEU A 157 -10.04 7.23 16.24
C LEU A 157 -10.17 8.32 17.29
N ASN A 158 -9.42 8.25 18.40
CA ASN A 158 -9.58 9.18 19.52
C ASN A 158 -8.38 10.10 19.75
N ASP A 159 -7.19 9.77 19.22
CA ASP A 159 -5.95 10.51 19.53
C ASP A 159 -4.94 10.50 18.37
N PHE A 160 -5.47 10.63 17.15
CA PHE A 160 -4.66 10.56 15.92
C PHE A 160 -3.53 11.60 15.89
N GLU A 161 -3.75 12.79 16.45
CA GLU A 161 -2.74 13.85 16.51
C GLU A 161 -1.51 13.47 17.34
N SER A 162 -1.64 12.52 18.27
CA SER A 162 -0.50 12.05 19.09
C SER A 162 0.30 10.93 18.44
N LEU A 163 -0.05 10.49 17.23
CA LEU A 163 0.56 9.35 16.54
C LEU A 163 2.08 9.46 16.48
N ASP A 164 2.59 10.58 16.00
CA ASP A 164 4.03 10.83 15.84
C ASP A 164 4.83 10.70 17.16
N SER A 165 4.18 11.00 18.29
CA SER A 165 4.79 10.91 19.61
C SER A 165 4.69 9.53 20.25
N LYS A 166 3.65 8.77 19.91
CA LYS A 166 3.34 7.47 20.51
C LYS A 166 4.01 6.31 19.76
N VAL A 167 4.04 6.35 18.43
CA VAL A 167 4.63 5.28 17.60
C VAL A 167 6.08 4.95 18.00
N PRO A 168 6.99 5.93 18.22
CA PRO A 168 8.34 5.61 18.67
C PRO A 168 8.39 4.89 20.02
N LYS A 169 7.46 5.17 20.92
CA LYS A 169 7.36 4.49 22.23
C LYS A 169 6.91 3.04 22.05
N LEU A 170 5.89 2.81 21.22
CA LEU A 170 5.39 1.49 20.91
C LEU A 170 6.44 0.62 20.20
N ILE A 171 7.28 1.21 19.34
CA ILE A 171 8.44 0.54 18.74
C ILE A 171 9.45 0.15 19.83
N ASN A 172 9.79 1.07 20.74
CA ASN A 172 10.73 0.79 21.83
C ASN A 172 10.22 -0.26 22.81
N GLU A 173 8.90 -0.36 22.98
CA GLU A 173 8.23 -1.38 23.78
C GLU A 173 8.11 -2.74 23.05
N GLY A 174 8.51 -2.79 21.78
CA GLY A 174 8.40 -4.00 20.96
C GLY A 174 6.99 -4.34 20.50
N LYS A 175 6.03 -3.44 20.67
CA LYS A 175 4.64 -3.61 20.21
C LYS A 175 4.50 -3.42 18.71
N ILE A 176 5.33 -2.57 18.12
CA ILE A 176 5.36 -2.29 16.68
C ILE A 176 6.76 -2.62 16.15
N LYS A 177 6.82 -3.28 15.00
CA LYS A 177 8.07 -3.51 14.28
C LYS A 177 8.73 -2.16 13.94
N ASN A 178 10.04 -2.05 14.13
CA ASN A 178 10.81 -0.88 13.70
C ASN A 178 10.94 -0.86 12.18
N ASP A 179 9.95 -0.29 11.52
CA ASP A 179 9.83 -0.17 10.07
C ASP A 179 9.03 1.10 9.72
N ASP A 180 8.87 1.41 8.43
CA ASP A 180 8.06 2.53 7.96
C ASP A 180 6.60 2.39 8.42
N PHE A 181 6.15 3.36 9.21
CA PHE A 181 4.81 3.38 9.78
C PHE A 181 3.99 4.53 9.18
N THR A 182 3.00 4.19 8.39
CA THR A 182 2.08 5.18 7.80
C THR A 182 0.64 4.70 7.91
N VAL A 183 -0.24 5.59 8.30
CA VAL A 183 -1.69 5.35 8.39
C VAL A 183 -2.43 6.52 7.76
N SER A 184 -3.45 6.20 6.96
CA SER A 184 -4.42 7.17 6.45
C SER A 184 -5.82 6.76 6.89
N LEU A 185 -6.54 7.68 7.52
CA LEU A 185 -7.91 7.49 7.99
C LEU A 185 -8.87 8.22 7.05
N LEU A 186 -9.94 7.55 6.65
CA LEU A 186 -11.00 8.13 5.81
C LEU A 186 -12.36 7.94 6.50
N GLU A 187 -13.00 9.06 6.80
CA GLU A 187 -14.36 9.13 7.32
C GLU A 187 -15.28 9.78 6.30
N PHE A 188 -16.54 9.36 6.26
CA PHE A 188 -17.49 9.82 5.26
C PHE A 188 -18.49 10.76 5.94
N THR A 189 -18.37 12.04 5.67
CA THR A 189 -19.35 13.07 6.10
C THR A 189 -20.41 13.29 5.02
N ASP A 190 -21.60 13.77 5.42
CA ASP A 190 -22.71 14.10 4.51
C ASP A 190 -22.39 15.20 3.49
#